data_53807a369949f0a26dd227307cb13ec7
#
_entry.id   53807a369949f0a26dd227307cb13ec7
#
_cell.length_a   1.000
_cell.length_b   1.000
_cell.length_c   1.000
_cell.angle_alpha   90.00
_cell.angle_beta   90.00
_cell.angle_gamma   90.00
#
_symmetry.space_group_name_H-M   'P 1'
#
loop_
_entity.id
_entity.type
_entity.pdbx_description
1 polymer ?
#
loop_
_entity_poly.entity_id
_entity_poly.type
_entity_poly.pdbx_seq_one_letter_code
_entity_poly.pdbx_strand_id
1 'polypeptide(L)'
;MAYCTKKKEYFEKAITTKRIFDEIFFELEDPSKKIFQMLSGLFPKQYMEVAQEFQNNYSPYVIRIHKNGHSILVHKDRVSYEGRDYSLSDIVQQLSCILHIQKPEKGGDLIIYKKNWQKSDEKYRRIDFGYSYDLVSSSRSSKIFNLRSGDLVIINPNNYHEVTKISGKFSRITLGMFLGFYAKRQEIVSWA
;
A
#
# COMPACT_ATOMS: atom_id res chain seq x y z
N MET A 1 8.71 1.17 3.34
CA MET A 1 9.08 2.04 4.49
C MET A 1 8.94 1.34 5.84
N ALA A 2 7.86 0.66 6.14
CA ALA A 2 7.62 0.04 7.47
C ALA A 2 8.70 -0.95 7.97
N TYR A 3 9.54 -1.48 7.08
CA TYR A 3 10.58 -2.47 7.41
C TYR A 3 12.02 -1.93 7.29
N CYS A 4 12.20 -0.63 7.02
CA CYS A 4 13.52 0.00 6.97
C CYS A 4 13.68 0.93 8.17
N THR A 5 14.54 0.57 9.08
CA THR A 5 14.85 1.35 10.29
C THR A 5 15.69 2.60 9.99
N LYS A 6 16.33 2.64 8.81
CA LYS A 6 17.17 3.75 8.38
C LYS A 6 16.77 4.22 6.98
N LYS A 7 16.54 5.50 6.83
CA LYS A 7 16.18 6.17 5.58
C LYS A 7 17.15 5.87 4.43
N LYS A 8 18.44 5.87 4.70
CA LYS A 8 19.48 5.52 3.72
C LYS A 8 19.28 4.11 3.17
N GLU A 9 19.07 3.15 4.05
CA GLU A 9 18.81 1.74 3.67
C GLU A 9 17.56 1.59 2.80
N TYR A 10 16.52 2.36 3.07
CA TYR A 10 15.32 2.37 2.23
C TYR A 10 15.64 2.79 0.80
N PHE A 11 16.38 3.90 0.60
CA PHE A 11 16.70 4.39 -0.75
C PHE A 11 17.67 3.47 -1.50
N GLU A 12 18.63 2.86 -0.82
CA GLU A 12 19.51 1.84 -1.41
C GLU A 12 18.69 0.63 -1.92
N LYS A 13 17.72 0.17 -1.12
CA LYS A 13 16.78 -0.89 -1.53
C LYS A 13 15.86 -0.44 -2.67
N ALA A 14 15.39 0.81 -2.68
CA ALA A 14 14.54 1.34 -3.75
C ALA A 14 15.27 1.33 -5.10
N ILE A 15 16.54 1.71 -5.14
CA ILE A 15 17.39 1.65 -6.35
C ILE A 15 17.51 0.21 -6.84
N THR A 16 17.84 -0.72 -5.94
CA THR A 16 17.97 -2.14 -6.29
C THR A 16 16.65 -2.72 -6.80
N THR A 17 15.56 -2.41 -6.13
CA THR A 17 14.21 -2.87 -6.51
C THR A 17 13.81 -2.33 -7.88
N LYS A 18 14.10 -1.05 -8.15
CA LYS A 18 13.83 -0.47 -9.48
C LYS A 18 14.56 -1.24 -10.58
N ARG A 19 15.85 -1.53 -10.41
CA ARG A 19 16.62 -2.31 -11.38
C ARG A 19 15.99 -3.69 -11.63
N ILE A 20 15.58 -4.40 -10.58
CA ILE A 20 14.90 -5.69 -10.71
C ILE A 20 13.58 -5.53 -11.49
N PHE A 21 12.81 -4.49 -11.24
CA PHE A 21 11.58 -4.24 -11.99
C PHE A 21 11.85 -3.89 -13.45
N ASP A 22 12.88 -3.11 -13.74
CA ASP A 22 13.30 -2.80 -15.11
C ASP A 22 13.70 -4.08 -15.86
N GLU A 23 14.35 -5.03 -15.20
CA GLU A 23 14.67 -6.36 -15.78
C GLU A 23 13.41 -7.21 -16.01
N ILE A 24 12.50 -7.28 -15.02
CA ILE A 24 11.25 -8.06 -15.13
C ILE A 24 10.36 -7.53 -16.27
N PHE A 25 10.29 -6.22 -16.42
CA PHE A 25 9.42 -5.57 -17.40
C PHE A 25 10.16 -5.08 -18.65
N PHE A 26 11.36 -5.59 -18.92
CA PHE A 26 12.19 -5.16 -20.06
C PHE A 26 11.46 -5.28 -21.42
N GLU A 27 10.73 -6.38 -21.62
CA GLU A 27 9.91 -6.63 -22.82
C GLU A 27 8.41 -6.49 -22.57
N LEU A 28 8.00 -6.08 -21.36
CA LEU A 28 6.63 -5.98 -20.94
C LEU A 28 6.30 -4.55 -20.50
N GLU A 29 5.05 -4.16 -20.65
CA GLU A 29 4.61 -2.88 -20.12
C GLU A 29 4.59 -2.91 -18.58
N ASP A 30 5.31 -1.98 -17.96
CA ASP A 30 5.26 -1.81 -16.50
C ASP A 30 3.83 -1.46 -16.05
N PRO A 31 3.20 -2.30 -15.21
CA PRO A 31 1.82 -2.10 -14.80
C PRO A 31 1.58 -0.77 -14.08
N SER A 32 2.61 -0.15 -13.49
CA SER A 32 2.46 1.17 -12.87
C SER A 32 2.11 2.26 -13.87
N LYS A 33 2.62 2.17 -15.10
CA LYS A 33 2.30 3.12 -16.19
C LYS A 33 0.82 3.07 -16.53
N LYS A 34 0.25 1.87 -16.66
CA LYS A 34 -1.20 1.69 -16.88
C LYS A 34 -2.03 2.23 -15.72
N ILE A 35 -1.62 1.94 -14.50
CA ILE A 35 -2.29 2.44 -13.29
C ILE A 35 -2.28 3.97 -13.31
N PHE A 36 -1.13 4.60 -13.58
CA PHE A 36 -1.02 6.05 -13.63
C PHE A 36 -1.89 6.64 -14.74
N GLN A 37 -1.91 6.05 -15.92
CA GLN A 37 -2.76 6.49 -17.03
C GLN A 37 -4.25 6.43 -16.67
N MET A 38 -4.70 5.31 -16.07
CA MET A 38 -6.08 5.17 -15.61
C MET A 38 -6.45 6.19 -14.54
N LEU A 39 -5.58 6.41 -13.58
CA LEU A 39 -5.80 7.34 -12.48
C LEU A 39 -5.75 8.81 -12.94
N SER A 40 -4.93 9.15 -13.92
CA SER A 40 -4.90 10.49 -14.52
C SER A 40 -6.27 10.88 -15.10
N GLY A 41 -7.05 9.92 -15.60
CA GLY A 41 -8.43 10.15 -16.03
C GLY A 41 -9.36 10.53 -14.88
N LEU A 42 -9.09 10.08 -13.66
CA LEU A 42 -9.87 10.43 -12.46
C LEU A 42 -9.46 11.77 -11.84
N PHE A 43 -8.23 12.22 -12.12
CA PHE A 43 -7.65 13.44 -11.56
C PHE A 43 -7.14 14.38 -12.67
N PRO A 44 -8.01 14.91 -13.54
CA PRO A 44 -7.58 15.62 -14.76
C PRO A 44 -6.85 16.93 -14.51
N LYS A 45 -6.88 17.46 -13.28
CA LYS A 45 -6.16 18.69 -12.90
C LYS A 45 -4.82 18.43 -12.23
N GLN A 46 -4.49 17.17 -11.98
CA GLN A 46 -3.25 16.74 -11.34
C GLN A 46 -2.42 15.89 -12.31
N TYR A 47 -1.12 15.88 -12.11
CA TYR A 47 -0.21 14.95 -12.75
C TYR A 47 0.35 13.97 -11.73
N MET A 48 0.71 12.78 -12.19
CA MET A 48 1.18 11.71 -11.34
C MET A 48 2.67 11.45 -11.57
N GLU A 49 3.40 11.33 -10.48
CA GLU A 49 4.82 11.01 -10.51
C GLU A 49 5.24 10.13 -9.34
N VAL A 50 6.44 9.57 -9.43
CA VAL A 50 7.06 8.86 -8.32
C VAL A 50 7.58 9.88 -7.32
N ALA A 51 7.29 9.68 -6.04
CA ALA A 51 7.77 10.54 -4.98
C ALA A 51 9.30 10.62 -4.99
N GLN A 52 9.81 11.80 -4.70
CA GLN A 52 11.25 12.09 -4.62
C GLN A 52 11.59 12.76 -3.30
N GLU A 53 12.79 12.49 -2.83
CA GLU A 53 13.38 13.18 -1.71
C GLU A 53 14.84 13.52 -2.01
N PHE A 54 15.14 14.81 -2.14
CA PHE A 54 16.40 15.30 -2.70
C PHE A 54 16.63 14.71 -4.11
N GLN A 55 17.70 13.93 -4.27
CA GLN A 55 18.02 13.24 -5.54
C GLN A 55 17.59 11.76 -5.55
N ASN A 56 16.86 11.30 -4.53
CA ASN A 56 16.47 9.90 -4.41
C ASN A 56 15.01 9.71 -4.79
N ASN A 57 14.74 8.74 -5.66
CA ASN A 57 13.37 8.29 -5.95
C ASN A 57 12.94 7.27 -4.91
N TYR A 58 11.68 7.38 -4.47
CA TYR A 58 11.03 6.29 -3.74
C TYR A 58 10.78 5.11 -4.66
N SER A 59 10.58 3.92 -4.09
CA SER A 59 10.09 2.79 -4.87
C SER A 59 8.66 3.09 -5.34
N PRO A 60 8.35 3.00 -6.65
CA PRO A 60 7.03 3.38 -7.15
C PRO A 60 5.94 2.42 -6.67
N TYR A 61 6.27 1.14 -6.47
CA TYR A 61 5.39 0.08 -6.01
C TYR A 61 6.18 -1.06 -5.36
N VAL A 62 5.47 -2.00 -4.79
CA VAL A 62 6.02 -3.25 -4.24
C VAL A 62 5.18 -4.43 -4.70
N ILE A 63 5.83 -5.52 -5.08
CA ILE A 63 5.16 -6.80 -5.33
C ILE A 63 5.21 -7.62 -4.05
N ARG A 64 4.04 -8.01 -3.55
CA ARG A 64 3.89 -8.81 -2.33
C ARG A 64 3.41 -10.21 -2.68
N ILE A 65 4.16 -11.20 -2.19
CA ILE A 65 3.84 -12.63 -2.36
C ILE A 65 3.52 -13.20 -0.98
N HIS A 66 2.25 -13.44 -0.71
CA HIS A 66 1.79 -14.03 0.54
C HIS A 66 1.45 -15.50 0.31
N LYS A 67 2.19 -16.37 0.97
CA LYS A 67 2.05 -17.83 0.86
C LYS A 67 0.96 -18.38 1.79
N ASN A 68 0.66 -19.66 1.63
CA ASN A 68 -0.22 -20.41 2.54
C ASN A 68 0.13 -20.15 4.02
N GLY A 69 -0.88 -19.94 4.83
CA GLY A 69 -0.75 -19.65 6.26
C GLY A 69 -0.56 -18.16 6.60
N HIS A 70 -0.17 -17.31 5.65
CA HIS A 70 0.00 -15.88 5.89
C HIS A 70 -1.35 -15.15 6.02
N SER A 71 -1.37 -14.15 6.88
CA SER A 71 -2.41 -13.12 6.99
C SER A 71 -1.73 -11.79 7.23
N ILE A 72 -2.46 -10.70 7.02
CA ILE A 72 -2.02 -9.37 7.45
C ILE A 72 -2.97 -8.95 8.57
N LEU A 73 -2.42 -8.73 9.75
CA LEU A 73 -3.19 -8.34 10.93
C LEU A 73 -3.87 -6.99 10.72
N VAL A 74 -4.85 -6.68 11.57
CA VAL A 74 -5.49 -5.36 11.60
C VAL A 74 -4.41 -4.28 11.70
N HIS A 75 -4.38 -3.38 10.71
CA HIS A 75 -3.41 -2.30 10.63
C HIS A 75 -4.02 -1.07 9.94
N LYS A 76 -3.29 -0.03 9.90
CA LYS A 76 -3.51 1.17 9.10
C LYS A 76 -2.19 1.61 8.49
N ASP A 77 -2.24 2.39 7.42
CA ASP A 77 -1.07 3.04 6.83
C ASP A 77 -1.30 4.54 6.80
N ARG A 78 -0.44 5.28 7.51
CA ARG A 78 -0.49 6.73 7.55
C ARG A 78 0.90 7.32 7.51
N VAL A 79 1.34 7.71 6.33
CA VAL A 79 2.70 8.23 6.11
C VAL A 79 2.99 9.49 6.93
N SER A 80 2.02 10.38 7.09
CA SER A 80 2.18 11.59 7.91
C SER A 80 2.45 11.31 9.40
N TYR A 81 2.16 10.10 9.88
CA TYR A 81 2.46 9.69 11.25
C TYR A 81 3.67 8.74 11.33
N GLU A 82 3.77 7.78 10.44
CA GLU A 82 4.80 6.72 10.46
C GLU A 82 6.07 7.11 9.70
N GLY A 83 5.95 8.01 8.73
CA GLY A 83 7.04 8.49 7.91
C GLY A 83 7.50 9.90 8.23
N ARG A 84 7.54 10.29 9.52
CA ARG A 84 7.88 11.66 9.95
C ARG A 84 9.25 12.14 9.49
N ASP A 85 10.19 11.23 9.33
CA ASP A 85 11.55 11.53 8.87
C ASP A 85 11.65 11.64 7.35
N TYR A 86 10.56 11.41 6.61
CA TYR A 86 10.50 11.46 5.17
C TYR A 86 9.74 12.71 4.69
N SER A 87 10.08 13.21 3.50
CA SER A 87 9.37 14.33 2.85
C SER A 87 7.87 14.05 2.62
N LEU A 88 7.47 12.78 2.64
CA LEU A 88 6.08 12.33 2.54
C LEU A 88 5.22 12.65 3.77
N SER A 89 5.81 13.12 4.87
CA SER A 89 5.08 13.51 6.08
C SER A 89 4.08 14.65 5.86
N ASP A 90 4.30 15.48 4.84
CA ASP A 90 3.44 16.62 4.48
C ASP A 90 2.19 16.22 3.66
N ILE A 91 2.05 14.94 3.33
CA ILE A 91 0.89 14.41 2.62
C ILE A 91 -0.35 14.54 3.51
N VAL A 92 -1.38 15.21 2.97
CA VAL A 92 -2.65 15.45 3.69
C VAL A 92 -3.68 14.37 3.45
N GLN A 93 -3.65 13.74 2.26
CA GLN A 93 -4.51 12.60 1.92
C GLN A 93 -3.66 11.49 1.31
N GLN A 94 -3.97 10.26 1.69
CA GLN A 94 -3.30 9.06 1.23
C GLN A 94 -4.33 8.05 0.75
N LEU A 95 -4.08 7.45 -0.42
CA LEU A 95 -4.81 6.30 -0.91
C LEU A 95 -3.84 5.11 -1.02
N SER A 96 -4.37 3.90 -0.92
CA SER A 96 -3.64 2.67 -1.23
C SER A 96 -4.27 2.03 -2.46
N CYS A 97 -3.44 1.79 -3.48
CA CYS A 97 -3.82 1.11 -4.71
C CYS A 97 -3.24 -0.30 -4.70
N ILE A 98 -4.07 -1.30 -4.89
CA ILE A 98 -3.71 -2.72 -4.79
C ILE A 98 -4.18 -3.42 -6.06
N LEU A 99 -3.26 -3.73 -6.97
CA LEU A 99 -3.54 -4.55 -8.14
C LEU A 99 -3.40 -6.03 -7.76
N HIS A 100 -4.44 -6.80 -8.01
CA HIS A 100 -4.44 -8.25 -7.79
C HIS A 100 -3.84 -8.97 -9.01
N ILE A 101 -2.66 -9.57 -8.83
CA ILE A 101 -1.95 -10.32 -9.88
C ILE A 101 -2.37 -11.79 -9.86
N GLN A 102 -2.40 -12.39 -8.67
CA GLN A 102 -2.78 -13.78 -8.47
C GLN A 102 -3.65 -13.92 -7.23
N LYS A 103 -4.75 -14.65 -7.39
CA LYS A 103 -5.67 -14.98 -6.29
C LYS A 103 -5.24 -16.29 -5.61
N PRO A 104 -5.31 -16.40 -4.27
CA PRO A 104 -5.17 -17.67 -3.58
C PRO A 104 -6.43 -18.55 -3.77
N GLU A 105 -6.35 -19.83 -3.44
CA GLU A 105 -7.51 -20.71 -3.51
C GLU A 105 -8.57 -20.33 -2.49
N LYS A 106 -8.17 -19.98 -1.26
CA LYS A 106 -9.07 -19.57 -0.17
C LYS A 106 -8.44 -18.46 0.65
N GLY A 107 -9.28 -17.59 1.19
CA GLY A 107 -8.83 -16.46 2.02
C GLY A 107 -8.12 -15.38 1.22
N GLY A 108 -7.28 -14.59 1.88
CA GLY A 108 -6.61 -13.45 1.26
C GLY A 108 -7.56 -12.29 0.96
N ASP A 109 -8.76 -12.31 1.56
CA ASP A 109 -9.76 -11.26 1.39
C ASP A 109 -9.35 -10.01 2.16
N LEU A 110 -9.56 -8.85 1.55
CA LEU A 110 -9.37 -7.57 2.19
C LEU A 110 -10.63 -7.21 3.00
N ILE A 111 -10.46 -6.99 4.29
CA ILE A 111 -11.50 -6.49 5.19
C ILE A 111 -11.16 -5.05 5.57
N ILE A 112 -12.12 -4.15 5.43
CA ILE A 112 -11.97 -2.73 5.79
C ILE A 112 -12.97 -2.43 6.90
N TYR A 113 -12.50 -1.80 7.97
CA TYR A 113 -13.31 -1.38 9.11
C TYR A 113 -13.71 0.08 8.98
N LYS A 114 -14.95 0.41 9.34
CA LYS A 114 -15.42 1.80 9.40
C LYS A 114 -14.88 2.49 10.68
N LYS A 115 -13.57 2.50 10.79
CA LYS A 115 -12.85 3.11 11.90
C LYS A 115 -11.53 3.70 11.40
N ASN A 116 -11.41 5.01 11.53
CA ASN A 116 -10.15 5.72 11.28
C ASN A 116 -9.24 5.65 12.51
N TRP A 117 -7.96 5.59 12.26
CA TRP A 117 -6.96 5.65 13.31
C TRP A 117 -6.98 7.00 14.04
N GLN A 118 -6.82 6.93 15.35
CA GLN A 118 -6.62 8.06 16.27
C GLN A 118 -5.38 7.79 17.13
N LYS A 119 -4.71 8.85 17.59
CA LYS A 119 -3.51 8.71 18.43
C LYS A 119 -3.76 7.90 19.71
N SER A 120 -4.95 7.97 20.27
CA SER A 120 -5.36 7.15 21.42
C SER A 120 -5.41 5.65 21.16
N ASP A 121 -5.45 5.23 19.88
CA ASP A 121 -5.50 3.82 19.51
C ASP A 121 -4.13 3.13 19.65
N GLU A 122 -3.04 3.91 19.81
CA GLU A 122 -1.69 3.35 19.98
C GLU A 122 -1.56 2.42 21.20
N LYS A 123 -2.42 2.55 22.20
CA LYS A 123 -2.49 1.59 23.33
C LYS A 123 -2.88 0.16 22.91
N TYR A 124 -3.48 0.00 21.74
CA TYR A 124 -3.84 -1.31 21.17
C TYR A 124 -2.80 -1.83 20.18
N ARG A 125 -1.71 -1.08 19.94
CA ARG A 125 -0.63 -1.51 19.04
C ARG A 125 0.06 -2.76 19.59
N ARG A 126 0.29 -3.73 18.73
CA ARG A 126 1.07 -4.93 19.04
C ARG A 126 2.55 -4.66 18.82
N ILE A 127 3.41 -5.39 19.53
CA ILE A 127 4.87 -5.20 19.46
C ILE A 127 5.39 -5.40 18.03
N ASP A 128 4.95 -6.46 17.38
CA ASP A 128 5.51 -6.85 16.08
C ASP A 128 4.95 -6.03 14.93
N PHE A 129 3.62 -6.08 14.78
CA PHE A 129 2.93 -5.37 13.70
C PHE A 129 1.42 -5.35 13.95
N GLY A 130 0.78 -4.26 13.52
CA GLY A 130 -0.67 -4.12 13.59
C GLY A 130 -1.22 -3.79 14.97
N TYR A 131 -2.50 -4.07 15.16
CA TYR A 131 -3.26 -3.72 16.36
C TYR A 131 -4.04 -4.94 16.86
N SER A 132 -4.44 -4.90 18.14
CA SER A 132 -5.38 -5.89 18.68
C SER A 132 -6.71 -5.82 17.96
N TYR A 133 -7.32 -6.97 17.70
CA TYR A 133 -8.65 -7.07 17.09
C TYR A 133 -9.73 -6.39 17.94
N ASP A 134 -9.54 -6.29 19.25
CA ASP A 134 -10.47 -5.60 20.18
C ASP A 134 -10.76 -4.16 19.74
N LEU A 135 -9.75 -3.52 19.09
CA LEU A 135 -9.89 -2.16 18.58
C LEU A 135 -10.99 -2.01 17.53
N VAL A 136 -11.26 -3.05 16.77
CA VAL A 136 -12.19 -3.04 15.64
C VAL A 136 -13.38 -3.98 15.79
N SER A 137 -13.42 -4.78 16.85
CA SER A 137 -14.43 -5.81 17.09
C SER A 137 -15.89 -5.30 17.06
N SER A 138 -16.11 -4.07 17.54
CA SER A 138 -17.42 -3.40 17.51
C SER A 138 -17.67 -2.54 16.28
N SER A 139 -16.69 -2.44 15.38
CA SER A 139 -16.79 -1.58 14.19
C SER A 139 -17.46 -2.32 13.04
N ARG A 140 -18.29 -1.61 12.27
CA ARG A 140 -18.77 -2.14 10.99
C ARG A 140 -17.58 -2.41 10.07
N SER A 141 -17.61 -3.57 9.41
CA SER A 141 -16.61 -3.96 8.44
C SER A 141 -17.24 -4.24 7.08
N SER A 142 -16.45 -4.08 6.04
CA SER A 142 -16.78 -4.46 4.67
C SER A 142 -15.70 -5.40 4.16
N LYS A 143 -16.10 -6.58 3.72
CA LYS A 143 -15.21 -7.54 3.05
C LYS A 143 -15.31 -7.32 1.55
N ILE A 144 -14.17 -7.18 0.88
CA ILE A 144 -14.14 -7.10 -0.57
C ILE A 144 -14.07 -8.51 -1.13
N PHE A 145 -15.12 -8.89 -1.83
CA PHE A 145 -15.31 -10.24 -2.37
C PHE A 145 -14.95 -10.31 -3.86
N ASN A 146 -14.71 -11.53 -4.30
CA ASN A 146 -14.63 -11.89 -5.72
C ASN A 146 -13.62 -11.10 -6.54
N LEU A 147 -12.57 -10.61 -5.91
CA LEU A 147 -11.46 -9.98 -6.62
C LEU A 147 -10.84 -11.00 -7.59
N ARG A 148 -10.61 -10.55 -8.81
CA ARG A 148 -9.98 -11.34 -9.88
C ARG A 148 -8.58 -10.82 -10.16
N SER A 149 -7.77 -11.62 -10.81
CA SER A 149 -6.51 -11.15 -11.40
C SER A 149 -6.80 -10.02 -12.39
N GLY A 150 -6.07 -8.91 -12.27
CA GLY A 150 -6.30 -7.69 -13.03
C GLY A 150 -7.18 -6.64 -12.32
N ASP A 151 -7.89 -6.99 -11.25
CA ASP A 151 -8.68 -6.01 -10.50
C ASP A 151 -7.77 -5.07 -9.69
N LEU A 152 -8.01 -3.76 -9.82
CA LEU A 152 -7.37 -2.72 -9.03
C LEU A 152 -8.34 -2.25 -7.94
N VAL A 153 -7.92 -2.35 -6.69
CA VAL A 153 -8.67 -1.87 -5.53
C VAL A 153 -8.01 -0.61 -4.97
N ILE A 154 -8.80 0.43 -4.78
CA ILE A 154 -8.33 1.68 -4.16
C ILE A 154 -9.07 1.86 -2.84
N ILE A 155 -8.32 2.03 -1.76
CA ILE A 155 -8.85 2.21 -0.40
C ILE A 155 -8.28 3.46 0.26
N ASN A 156 -8.97 3.94 1.28
CA ASN A 156 -8.40 4.86 2.26
C ASN A 156 -7.66 4.06 3.34
N PRO A 157 -6.32 4.03 3.35
CA PRO A 157 -5.55 3.19 4.26
C PRO A 157 -5.50 3.73 5.70
N ASN A 158 -6.06 4.92 5.96
CA ASN A 158 -6.25 5.43 7.33
C ASN A 158 -7.36 4.68 8.08
N ASN A 159 -8.28 4.03 7.35
CA ASN A 159 -9.19 3.06 7.94
C ASN A 159 -8.41 1.81 8.33
N TYR A 160 -8.75 1.23 9.49
CA TYR A 160 -8.22 -0.07 9.83
C TYR A 160 -8.64 -1.11 8.80
N HIS A 161 -7.69 -1.95 8.42
CA HIS A 161 -7.91 -3.02 7.46
C HIS A 161 -7.01 -4.21 7.75
N GLU A 162 -7.40 -5.36 7.22
CA GLU A 162 -6.66 -6.61 7.35
C GLU A 162 -6.79 -7.46 6.10
N VAL A 163 -5.94 -8.48 5.98
CA VAL A 163 -6.08 -9.53 4.96
C VAL A 163 -6.24 -10.86 5.67
N THR A 164 -7.32 -11.57 5.37
CA THR A 164 -7.64 -12.86 5.98
C THR A 164 -6.57 -13.90 5.66
N LYS A 165 -6.47 -14.93 6.50
CA LYS A 165 -5.50 -16.01 6.34
C LYS A 165 -5.66 -16.71 4.99
N ILE A 166 -4.54 -16.85 4.29
CA ILE A 166 -4.45 -17.50 2.98
C ILE A 166 -4.34 -19.02 3.16
N SER A 167 -5.05 -19.75 2.33
CA SER A 167 -5.06 -21.21 2.32
C SER A 167 -5.00 -21.75 0.91
N GLY A 168 -4.28 -22.87 0.73
CA GLY A 168 -4.18 -23.58 -0.53
C GLY A 168 -2.80 -23.51 -1.17
N LYS A 169 -2.71 -23.97 -2.42
CA LYS A 169 -1.45 -24.11 -3.16
C LYS A 169 -0.96 -22.78 -3.76
N PHE A 170 -1.88 -21.90 -4.13
CA PHE A 170 -1.54 -20.66 -4.81
C PHE A 170 -1.31 -19.52 -3.82
N SER A 171 -0.22 -18.79 -4.02
CA SER A 171 0.07 -17.56 -3.27
C SER A 171 -0.88 -16.45 -3.69
N ARG A 172 -1.19 -15.55 -2.76
CA ARG A 172 -1.77 -14.25 -3.10
C ARG A 172 -0.64 -13.33 -3.57
N ILE A 173 -0.70 -12.87 -4.82
CA ILE A 173 0.29 -11.93 -5.37
C ILE A 173 -0.41 -10.62 -5.69
N THR A 174 0.13 -9.53 -5.17
CA THR A 174 -0.38 -8.17 -5.42
C THR A 174 0.76 -7.21 -5.70
N LEU A 175 0.48 -6.23 -6.56
CA LEU A 175 1.28 -5.02 -6.66
C LEU A 175 0.57 -3.94 -5.86
N GLY A 176 1.28 -3.32 -4.93
CA GLY A 176 0.74 -2.27 -4.07
C GLY A 176 1.55 -0.99 -4.19
N MET A 177 0.84 0.14 -4.23
CA MET A 177 1.42 1.48 -4.14
C MET A 177 0.53 2.39 -3.31
N PHE A 178 1.12 3.39 -2.72
CA PHE A 178 0.38 4.50 -2.14
C PHE A 178 0.35 5.69 -3.09
N LEU A 179 -0.70 6.48 -2.98
CA LEU A 179 -0.83 7.78 -3.63
C LEU A 179 -0.98 8.84 -2.56
N GLY A 180 -0.25 9.92 -2.71
CA GLY A 180 -0.25 11.04 -1.78
C GLY A 180 -0.67 12.34 -2.43
N PHE A 181 -1.49 13.09 -1.72
CA PHE A 181 -2.00 14.39 -2.13
C PHE A 181 -1.50 15.45 -1.16
N TYR A 182 -0.92 16.51 -1.69
CA TYR A 182 -0.51 17.67 -0.91
C TYR A 182 -1.60 18.75 -0.92
N ALA A 183 -1.65 19.58 0.12
CA ALA A 183 -2.70 20.61 0.25
C ALA A 183 -2.65 21.69 -0.85
N LYS A 184 -1.46 21.98 -1.38
CA LYS A 184 -1.24 23.13 -2.28
C LYS A 184 -0.47 22.79 -3.55
N ARG A 185 -0.29 21.50 -3.86
CA ARG A 185 0.43 21.05 -5.05
C ARG A 185 -0.51 20.34 -6.00
N GLN A 186 -0.20 20.39 -7.28
CA GLN A 186 -0.97 19.70 -8.32
C GLN A 186 -0.48 18.28 -8.58
N GLU A 187 0.69 17.93 -8.05
CA GLU A 187 1.19 16.57 -8.17
C GLU A 187 0.48 15.61 -7.21
N ILE A 188 0.23 14.41 -7.71
CA ILE A 188 -0.08 13.21 -6.93
C ILE A 188 1.18 12.35 -6.96
N VAL A 189 1.75 12.08 -5.80
CA VAL A 189 2.98 11.28 -5.73
C VAL A 189 2.67 9.84 -5.39
N SER A 190 3.42 8.89 -5.99
CA SER A 190 3.36 7.47 -5.66
C SER A 190 4.60 7.01 -4.92
N TRP A 191 4.44 6.06 -4.00
CA TRP A 191 5.52 5.37 -3.29
C TRP A 191 5.09 4.00 -2.77
N ALA A 192 6.07 3.19 -2.28
CA ALA A 192 5.82 1.93 -1.55
C ALA A 192 6.87 1.65 -0.45
#